data_f0cef4170afc3d89c7f5f76294326fe8
#
_entry.id   f0cef4170afc3d89c7f5f76294326fe8
#
_cell.length_a   1.000
_cell.length_b   1.000
_cell.length_c   1.000
_cell.angle_alpha   90.00
_cell.angle_beta   90.00
_cell.angle_gamma   90.00
#
_symmetry.space_group_name_H-M   'P 1'
#
loop_
_entity.id
_entity.type
_entity.pdbx_description
1 polymer ?
#
loop_
_entity_poly.entity_id
_entity_poly.type
_entity_poly.pdbx_seq_one_letter_code
_entity_poly.pdbx_strand_id
1 'polypeptide(L)'
;CQKSKTPTVIFPSKASMNGAASVGFTFNKSSLEIILKEIADNDDTEMIEPFIDKANTLKKIFLTGSDINHKIHRLTLDYEEDYFFLLCLKAALGTYASRVEINNFISKFPKSKEINESREDDWIKNQNRSNRYWKA
;
A
#
# COMPACT_ATOMS: atom_id res chain seq x y z
N CYS A 1 -11.94 -10.96 -22.05
CA CYS A 1 -12.13 -9.83 -21.11
C CYS A 1 -13.11 -8.84 -21.70
N GLN A 2 -14.33 -8.79 -21.16
CA GLN A 2 -15.26 -7.71 -21.48
C GLN A 2 -14.64 -6.40 -20.97
N LYS A 3 -14.36 -5.47 -21.87
CA LYS A 3 -13.93 -4.13 -21.53
C LYS A 3 -15.09 -3.45 -20.79
N SER A 4 -15.03 -3.38 -19.47
CA SER A 4 -15.99 -2.60 -18.71
C SER A 4 -15.92 -1.15 -19.21
N LYS A 5 -17.01 -0.65 -19.74
CA LYS A 5 -17.13 0.75 -20.19
C LYS A 5 -17.29 1.71 -19.00
N THR A 6 -17.63 1.20 -17.84
CA THR A 6 -17.84 2.01 -16.63
C THR A 6 -16.48 2.35 -16.02
N PRO A 7 -16.19 3.64 -15.77
CA PRO A 7 -14.98 4.06 -15.06
C PRO A 7 -14.91 3.41 -13.68
N THR A 8 -13.92 2.55 -13.47
CA THR A 8 -13.84 1.71 -12.28
C THR A 8 -12.42 1.73 -11.71
N VAL A 9 -12.32 1.86 -10.41
CA VAL A 9 -11.09 1.69 -9.64
C VAL A 9 -11.26 0.52 -8.69
N ILE A 10 -10.28 -0.38 -8.70
CA ILE A 10 -10.22 -1.52 -7.79
C ILE A 10 -9.17 -1.21 -6.73
N PHE A 11 -9.60 -1.17 -5.49
CA PHE A 11 -8.77 -0.96 -4.32
C PHE A 11 -8.24 -2.30 -3.81
N PRO A 12 -6.99 -2.35 -3.33
CA PRO A 12 -6.47 -3.51 -2.61
C PRO A 12 -7.28 -3.75 -1.32
N SER A 13 -7.11 -4.92 -0.74
CA SER A 13 -7.73 -5.20 0.56
C SER A 13 -7.15 -4.29 1.65
N LYS A 14 -7.93 -4.02 2.70
CA LYS A 14 -7.47 -3.22 3.85
C LYS A 14 -6.17 -3.73 4.46
N ALA A 15 -5.96 -5.05 4.46
CA ALA A 15 -4.73 -5.65 4.96
C ALA A 15 -3.48 -5.24 4.16
N SER A 16 -3.64 -4.91 2.87
CA SER A 16 -2.54 -4.40 2.03
C SER A 16 -2.27 -2.90 2.25
N MET A 17 -3.25 -2.16 2.79
CA MET A 17 -3.16 -0.70 2.94
C MET A 17 -2.55 -0.26 4.28
N ASN A 18 -2.31 -1.17 5.21
CA ASN A 18 -1.85 -0.83 6.56
C ASN A 18 -0.36 -1.18 6.76
N GLY A 19 0.55 -0.51 6.03
CA GLY A 19 1.99 -0.73 6.16
C GLY A 19 2.52 -2.07 5.61
N ALA A 20 1.63 -2.97 5.22
CA ALA A 20 2.00 -4.16 4.47
C ALA A 20 2.21 -3.78 3.00
N ALA A 21 3.19 -4.41 2.33
CA ALA A 21 3.45 -4.17 0.92
C ALA A 21 2.15 -4.18 0.10
N SER A 22 1.79 -3.03 -0.47
CA SER A 22 0.57 -2.85 -1.24
C SER A 22 0.78 -3.29 -2.68
N VAL A 23 -0.23 -3.91 -3.27
CA VAL A 23 -0.26 -4.21 -4.72
C VAL A 23 -0.69 -3.01 -5.56
N GLY A 24 -1.01 -1.89 -4.94
CA GLY A 24 -1.46 -0.67 -5.61
C GLY A 24 -2.92 -0.74 -6.07
N PHE A 25 -3.32 0.28 -6.82
CA PHE A 25 -4.67 0.39 -7.39
C PHE A 25 -4.70 -0.18 -8.81
N THR A 26 -5.86 -0.71 -9.21
CA THR A 26 -6.11 -1.10 -10.59
C THR A 26 -7.25 -0.28 -11.16
N PHE A 27 -7.04 0.37 -12.31
CA PHE A 27 -8.05 1.17 -12.98
C PHE A 27 -8.01 0.95 -14.49
N ASN A 28 -9.16 1.17 -15.14
CA ASN A 28 -9.22 1.19 -16.59
C ASN A 28 -8.85 2.59 -17.13
N LYS A 29 -8.62 2.67 -18.43
CA LYS A 29 -8.22 3.93 -19.09
C LYS A 29 -9.19 5.08 -18.81
N SER A 30 -10.50 4.82 -18.85
CA SER A 30 -11.51 5.84 -18.61
C SER A 30 -11.50 6.38 -17.17
N SER A 31 -11.15 5.55 -16.20
CA SER A 31 -10.95 6.00 -14.82
C SER A 31 -9.73 6.90 -14.69
N LEU A 32 -8.64 6.54 -15.35
CA LEU A 32 -7.42 7.35 -15.34
C LEU A 32 -7.68 8.72 -15.97
N GLU A 33 -8.40 8.78 -17.10
CA GLU A 33 -8.77 10.04 -17.75
C GLU A 33 -9.64 10.95 -16.87
N ILE A 34 -10.46 10.38 -15.99
CA ILE A 34 -11.24 11.13 -15.00
C ILE A 34 -10.33 11.64 -13.88
N ILE A 35 -9.49 10.76 -13.32
CA ILE A 35 -8.55 11.13 -12.25
C ILE A 35 -7.61 12.25 -12.68
N LEU A 36 -7.10 12.20 -13.92
CA LEU A 36 -6.21 13.21 -14.46
C LEU A 36 -6.84 14.61 -14.52
N LYS A 37 -8.16 14.72 -14.64
CA LYS A 37 -8.87 16.01 -14.62
C LYS A 37 -8.95 16.63 -13.24
N GLU A 38 -8.76 15.85 -12.19
CA GLU A 38 -8.74 16.32 -10.80
C GLU A 38 -7.35 16.81 -10.35
N ILE A 39 -6.33 16.62 -11.19
CA ILE A 39 -4.95 16.97 -10.91
C ILE A 39 -4.65 18.35 -11.53
N ALA A 40 -4.17 19.29 -10.71
CA ALA A 40 -3.66 20.57 -11.18
C ALA A 40 -2.15 20.50 -11.45
N ASP A 41 -1.62 21.43 -12.25
CA ASP A 41 -0.21 21.44 -12.70
C ASP A 41 0.81 21.43 -11.53
N ASN A 42 0.44 21.98 -10.38
CA ASN A 42 1.30 22.08 -9.20
C ASN A 42 0.99 21.04 -8.12
N ASP A 43 0.09 20.09 -8.38
CA ASP A 43 -0.25 19.06 -7.41
C ASP A 43 0.88 18.03 -7.29
N ASP A 44 1.16 17.62 -6.06
CA ASP A 44 2.01 16.46 -5.79
C ASP A 44 1.23 15.18 -6.09
N THR A 45 1.75 14.39 -7.03
CA THR A 45 1.11 13.16 -7.51
C THR A 45 1.76 11.88 -6.97
N GLU A 46 2.64 12.00 -5.98
CA GLU A 46 3.23 10.82 -5.33
C GLU A 46 2.14 9.87 -4.79
N MET A 47 1.05 10.46 -4.25
CA MET A 47 -0.11 9.72 -3.76
C MET A 47 -1.31 9.99 -4.65
N ILE A 48 -1.79 8.97 -5.37
CA ILE A 48 -2.95 9.09 -6.27
C ILE A 48 -4.31 9.06 -5.56
N GLU A 49 -4.38 8.52 -4.35
CA GLU A 49 -5.64 8.27 -3.62
C GLU A 49 -6.49 9.53 -3.41
N PRO A 50 -5.95 10.70 -3.04
CA PRO A 50 -6.73 11.93 -2.89
C PRO A 50 -7.47 12.33 -4.19
N PHE A 51 -6.88 12.08 -5.36
CA PHE A 51 -7.50 12.39 -6.65
C PHE A 51 -8.59 11.37 -7.00
N ILE A 52 -8.40 10.09 -6.64
CA ILE A 52 -9.45 9.07 -6.75
C ILE A 52 -10.65 9.46 -5.88
N ASP A 53 -10.41 10.05 -4.71
CA ASP A 53 -11.48 10.47 -3.80
C ASP A 53 -12.23 11.70 -4.29
N LYS A 54 -11.56 12.66 -4.93
CA LYS A 54 -12.20 13.80 -5.59
C LYS A 54 -13.08 13.38 -6.78
N ALA A 55 -12.70 12.32 -7.49
CA ALA A 55 -13.38 11.84 -8.68
C ALA A 55 -14.68 11.07 -8.36
N ASN A 56 -15.74 11.79 -7.99
CA ASN A 56 -17.00 11.24 -7.50
C ASN A 56 -17.76 10.34 -8.49
N THR A 57 -17.43 10.38 -9.80
CA THR A 57 -18.06 9.58 -10.83
C THR A 57 -17.46 8.18 -10.99
N LEU A 58 -16.38 7.88 -10.27
CA LEU A 58 -15.71 6.58 -10.33
C LEU A 58 -16.47 5.52 -9.53
N LYS A 59 -16.65 4.35 -10.13
CA LYS A 59 -17.05 3.16 -9.40
C LYS A 59 -15.87 2.63 -8.61
N LYS A 60 -15.97 2.63 -7.28
CA LYS A 60 -14.96 2.08 -6.37
C LYS A 60 -15.31 0.64 -6.01
N ILE A 61 -14.39 -0.29 -6.21
CA ILE A 61 -14.52 -1.70 -5.84
C ILE A 61 -13.39 -2.03 -4.87
N PHE A 62 -13.74 -2.49 -3.67
CA PHE A 62 -12.78 -2.93 -2.69
C PHE A 62 -12.67 -4.46 -2.76
N LEU A 63 -11.45 -4.96 -2.93
CA LEU A 63 -11.21 -6.39 -2.87
C LEU A 63 -11.39 -6.86 -1.41
N THR A 64 -12.21 -7.88 -1.25
CA THR A 64 -12.29 -8.60 0.00
C THR A 64 -11.04 -9.48 0.10
N GLY A 65 -10.09 -9.09 0.97
CA GLY A 65 -9.02 -10.00 1.35
C GLY A 65 -9.61 -11.15 2.17
N SER A 66 -8.99 -12.32 2.12
CA SER A 66 -9.18 -13.28 3.21
C SER A 66 -8.86 -12.52 4.49
N ASP A 67 -9.79 -12.45 5.43
CA ASP A 67 -9.58 -11.95 6.79
C ASP A 67 -8.60 -12.89 7.51
N ILE A 68 -7.39 -12.89 7.02
CA ILE A 68 -6.30 -13.50 7.72
C ILE A 68 -6.02 -12.51 8.84
N ASN A 69 -6.40 -12.88 10.05
CA ASN A 69 -6.08 -12.20 11.32
C ASN A 69 -4.56 -12.21 11.55
N HIS A 70 -3.81 -11.85 10.54
CA HIS A 70 -2.36 -11.76 10.60
C HIS A 70 -2.00 -10.38 11.10
N LYS A 71 -1.23 -10.38 12.17
CA LYS A 71 -0.55 -9.18 12.63
C LYS A 71 0.17 -8.56 11.42
N ILE A 72 -0.20 -7.33 11.11
CA ILE A 72 0.38 -6.62 9.97
C ILE A 72 1.82 -6.29 10.33
N HIS A 73 2.75 -6.63 9.46
CA HIS A 73 4.16 -6.32 9.60
C HIS A 73 4.55 -5.35 8.50
N ARG A 74 5.44 -4.41 8.82
CA ARG A 74 5.99 -3.49 7.84
C ARG A 74 6.87 -4.26 6.85
N LEU A 75 6.42 -4.33 5.59
CA LEU A 75 7.12 -4.98 4.47
C LEU A 75 7.33 -4.02 3.30
N THR A 76 7.32 -2.72 3.55
CA THR A 76 7.67 -1.67 2.59
C THR A 76 9.18 -1.44 2.59
N LEU A 77 9.70 -0.74 1.61
CA LEU A 77 11.13 -0.42 1.48
C LEU A 77 11.30 1.10 1.33
N ASP A 78 11.19 1.82 2.46
CA ASP A 78 11.28 3.28 2.50
C ASP A 78 12.51 3.75 3.29
N TYR A 79 13.03 2.91 4.18
CA TYR A 79 14.15 3.20 5.07
C TYR A 79 15.24 2.12 5.00
N GLU A 80 16.43 2.45 5.47
CA GLU A 80 17.57 1.52 5.50
C GLU A 80 17.25 0.26 6.32
N GLU A 81 16.52 0.41 7.42
CA GLU A 81 16.12 -0.70 8.28
C GLU A 81 15.14 -1.65 7.57
N ASP A 82 14.28 -1.12 6.70
CA ASP A 82 13.40 -1.94 5.86
C ASP A 82 14.23 -2.83 4.93
N TYR A 83 15.29 -2.27 4.33
CA TYR A 83 16.19 -3.03 3.48
C TYR A 83 16.85 -4.18 4.25
N PHE A 84 17.40 -3.91 5.43
CA PHE A 84 18.02 -4.95 6.26
C PHE A 84 17.02 -6.02 6.70
N PHE A 85 15.81 -5.64 7.08
CA PHE A 85 14.77 -6.59 7.44
C PHE A 85 14.38 -7.48 6.27
N LEU A 86 14.14 -6.90 5.09
CA LEU A 86 13.80 -7.67 3.88
C LEU A 86 14.96 -8.56 3.44
N LEU A 87 16.20 -8.14 3.62
CA LEU A 87 17.38 -8.95 3.35
C LEU A 87 17.46 -10.17 4.29
N CYS A 88 17.17 -9.99 5.58
CA CYS A 88 17.07 -11.09 6.55
C CYS A 88 15.95 -12.08 6.16
N LEU A 89 14.77 -11.59 5.79
CA LEU A 89 13.68 -12.45 5.33
C LEU A 89 14.07 -13.23 4.08
N LYS A 90 14.70 -12.58 3.11
CA LYS A 90 15.19 -13.23 1.89
C LYS A 90 16.24 -14.31 2.18
N ALA A 91 17.15 -14.04 3.10
CA ALA A 91 18.17 -15.01 3.49
C ALA A 91 17.59 -16.23 4.20
N ALA A 92 16.57 -16.02 5.04
CA ALA A 92 15.95 -17.09 5.83
C ALA A 92 14.94 -17.93 5.04
N LEU A 93 14.18 -17.31 4.11
CA LEU A 93 13.00 -17.91 3.48
C LEU A 93 13.14 -18.03 1.95
N GLY A 94 14.13 -17.38 1.36
CA GLY A 94 14.29 -17.31 -0.10
C GLY A 94 13.54 -16.13 -0.73
N THR A 95 13.75 -15.94 -2.04
CA THR A 95 13.26 -14.79 -2.80
C THR A 95 11.73 -14.79 -3.01
N TYR A 96 11.13 -15.97 -3.01
CA TYR A 96 9.71 -16.16 -3.35
C TYR A 96 8.86 -16.55 -2.15
N ALA A 97 9.29 -16.17 -0.95
CA ALA A 97 8.54 -16.47 0.27
C ALA A 97 7.13 -15.88 0.21
N SER A 98 6.16 -16.72 0.49
CA SER A 98 4.76 -16.31 0.59
C SER A 98 4.51 -15.47 1.86
N ARG A 99 3.42 -14.71 1.86
CA ARG A 99 3.01 -13.95 3.05
C ARG A 99 2.86 -14.84 4.28
N VAL A 100 2.35 -16.06 4.11
CA VAL A 100 2.16 -17.03 5.20
C VAL A 100 3.50 -17.45 5.79
N GLU A 101 4.50 -17.74 4.95
CA GLU A 101 5.84 -18.11 5.41
C GLU A 101 6.52 -16.96 6.16
N ILE A 102 6.38 -15.72 5.67
CA ILE A 102 6.90 -14.52 6.35
C ILE A 102 6.24 -14.36 7.72
N ASN A 103 4.91 -14.45 7.81
CA ASN A 103 4.20 -14.32 9.07
C ASN A 103 4.58 -15.42 10.06
N ASN A 104 4.74 -16.66 9.60
CA ASN A 104 5.19 -17.77 10.43
C ASN A 104 6.63 -17.56 10.93
N PHE A 105 7.52 -17.05 10.08
CA PHE A 105 8.88 -16.71 10.48
C PHE A 105 8.89 -15.65 11.57
N ILE A 106 8.17 -14.54 11.40
CA ILE A 106 8.11 -13.45 12.38
C ILE A 106 7.47 -13.94 13.69
N SER A 107 6.45 -14.79 13.62
CA SER A 107 5.83 -15.39 14.81
C SER A 107 6.80 -16.28 15.58
N LYS A 108 7.66 -17.01 14.87
CA LYS A 108 8.68 -17.87 15.48
C LYS A 108 9.88 -17.09 16.02
N PHE A 109 10.21 -15.98 15.36
CA PHE A 109 11.35 -15.11 15.68
C PHE A 109 10.90 -13.65 15.87
N PRO A 110 10.14 -13.35 16.95
CA PRO A 110 9.48 -12.04 17.10
C PRO A 110 10.44 -10.86 17.16
N LYS A 111 11.69 -11.06 17.59
CA LYS A 111 12.72 -10.01 17.58
C LYS A 111 13.14 -9.57 16.18
N SER A 112 12.88 -10.37 15.15
CA SER A 112 13.25 -10.00 13.78
C SER A 112 12.55 -8.74 13.28
N LYS A 113 11.30 -8.49 13.73
CA LYS A 113 10.53 -7.30 13.36
C LYS A 113 11.06 -6.01 14.01
N GLU A 114 11.81 -6.11 15.13
CA GLU A 114 12.39 -4.95 15.83
C GLU A 114 13.37 -4.18 14.93
N ILE A 115 13.88 -4.82 13.87
CA ILE A 115 14.83 -4.20 12.93
C ILE A 115 14.20 -2.95 12.30
N ASN A 116 12.90 -2.99 11.92
CA ASN A 116 12.25 -1.87 11.22
C ASN A 116 10.92 -1.43 11.84
N GLU A 117 10.49 -2.01 12.95
CA GLU A 117 9.20 -1.69 13.60
C GLU A 117 9.10 -0.20 14.00
N SER A 118 10.20 0.40 14.45
CA SER A 118 10.26 1.82 14.82
C SER A 118 10.02 2.77 13.65
N ARG A 119 10.24 2.33 12.41
CA ARG A 119 10.06 3.14 11.20
C ARG A 119 8.60 3.30 10.80
N GLU A 120 7.69 2.51 11.35
CA GLU A 120 6.24 2.67 11.12
C GLU A 120 5.75 4.04 11.64
N ASP A 121 6.19 4.44 12.83
CA ASP A 121 5.82 5.75 13.40
C ASP A 121 6.37 6.91 12.56
N ASP A 122 7.60 6.78 12.05
CA ASP A 122 8.21 7.80 11.20
C ASP A 122 7.49 7.91 9.86
N TRP A 123 7.12 6.79 9.27
CA TRP A 123 6.32 6.74 8.04
C TRP A 123 4.95 7.40 8.23
N ILE A 124 4.22 7.06 9.30
CA ILE A 124 2.91 7.66 9.62
C ILE A 124 3.05 9.19 9.80
N LYS A 125 4.09 9.65 10.49
CA LYS A 125 4.34 11.10 10.65
C LYS A 125 4.58 11.79 9.32
N ASN A 126 5.35 11.17 8.43
CA ASN A 126 5.66 11.71 7.12
C ASN A 126 4.40 11.75 6.22
N GLN A 127 3.60 10.68 6.20
CA GLN A 127 2.32 10.65 5.50
C GLN A 127 1.36 11.73 6.01
N ASN A 128 1.27 11.94 7.32
CA ASN A 128 0.43 12.99 7.90
C ASN A 128 0.92 14.41 7.56
N ARG A 129 2.23 14.60 7.33
CA ARG A 129 2.76 15.88 6.82
C ARG A 129 2.36 16.11 5.38
N SER A 130 2.49 15.14 4.50
CA SER A 130 2.05 15.19 3.11
C SER A 130 0.54 15.47 3.03
N ASN A 131 -0.28 14.79 3.82
CA ASN A 131 -1.73 15.00 3.88
C ASN A 131 -2.15 16.40 4.38
N ARG A 132 -1.28 17.17 5.07
CA ARG A 132 -1.59 18.56 5.48
C ARG A 132 -1.60 19.53 4.30
N TYR A 133 -0.82 19.26 3.27
CA TYR A 133 -0.83 20.07 2.04
C TYR A 133 -2.13 19.93 1.23
N TRP A 134 -2.87 18.83 1.45
CA TRP A 134 -4.13 18.55 0.75
C TRP A 134 -5.38 19.12 1.45
N LYS A 135 -5.23 19.68 2.66
CA LYS A 135 -6.33 20.25 3.45
C LYS A 135 -6.37 21.79 3.43
N ALA A 136 -5.48 22.40 2.70
CA ALA A 136 -5.43 23.84 2.45
C ALA A 136 -6.06 24.20 1.11
#